data_3424e44176c9c7fcae8a5ac514042885
#
_entry.id   3424e44176c9c7fcae8a5ac514042885
#
_cell.length_a   1.000
_cell.length_b   1.000
_cell.length_c   1.000
_cell.angle_alpha   90.00
_cell.angle_beta   90.00
_cell.angle_gamma   90.00
#
_symmetry.space_group_name_H-M   'P 1'
#
loop_
_entity.id
_entity.type
_entity.pdbx_description
1 polymer ?
#
loop_
_entity_poly.entity_id
_entity_poly.type
_entity_poly.pdbx_seq_one_letter_code
_entity_poly.pdbx_strand_id
1 'polypeptide(L)'
;MKMYKIMGLGLAILLSLSVTGCGVKQVAMSGQGESYAVVDATGQKVKIPGKPKRILGNSASIDTMLLGVVTADHLVGATEADRDPAISYIAEDTKDIPMTIPLSGLSMELVTQARPDLVVASTYTKGEELTMYRNLGIPVVVIDGPRSIQQVKDDVRIIAAAVGEKERGENVIREMDRQLKEVDDTLGARTDKKPVVYLVSQMTRYGGPGSMFHELLTRARLENAIEKAGGANGQAISPELIVKADPDMLFVSTDRTSDTTGAGKYRDDFLANPAVAQMRAAQHIAPIDDRYIYAASQNCVYAVKAMANAGYGDLFDLSDEKQIRGY
;
A
#
# COMPACT_ATOMS: atom_id res chain seq x y z
N MET A 1 -29.14 61.33 -62.24
CA MET A 1 -28.02 62.31 -62.36
C MET A 1 -27.52 62.59 -60.95
N LYS A 2 -26.23 62.31 -60.70
CA LYS A 2 -25.39 62.76 -59.57
C LYS A 2 -25.95 62.60 -58.14
N MET A 3 -25.58 61.55 -57.31
CA MET A 3 -24.35 61.44 -56.54
C MET A 3 -24.10 62.55 -55.52
N TYR A 4 -24.08 62.22 -54.20
CA TYR A 4 -22.98 62.58 -53.28
C TYR A 4 -23.11 61.80 -51.99
N LYS A 5 -21.98 61.21 -51.58
CA LYS A 5 -21.68 60.53 -50.29
C LYS A 5 -21.55 61.57 -49.16
N ILE A 6 -21.98 61.26 -47.94
CA ILE A 6 -21.38 61.84 -46.75
C ILE A 6 -21.24 60.72 -45.72
N MET A 7 -19.99 60.56 -45.28
CA MET A 7 -19.49 59.70 -44.26
C MET A 7 -19.76 60.29 -42.86
N GLY A 8 -20.43 59.59 -41.99
CA GLY A 8 -20.63 59.97 -40.58
C GLY A 8 -19.93 59.00 -39.65
N LEU A 9 -18.87 59.47 -39.00
CA LEU A 9 -18.05 58.77 -38.01
C LEU A 9 -18.78 58.79 -36.68
N GLY A 10 -19.29 57.63 -36.22
CA GLY A 10 -19.91 57.46 -34.90
C GLY A 10 -18.94 56.84 -33.93
N LEU A 11 -18.45 57.62 -32.97
CA LEU A 11 -17.56 57.22 -31.87
C LEU A 11 -18.41 56.54 -30.81
N ALA A 12 -18.34 55.22 -30.72
CA ALA A 12 -18.96 54.45 -29.64
C ALA A 12 -17.98 54.31 -28.46
N ILE A 13 -18.26 55.01 -27.36
CA ILE A 13 -17.55 54.89 -26.08
C ILE A 13 -18.08 53.64 -25.38
N LEU A 14 -17.26 52.56 -25.30
CA LEU A 14 -17.51 51.39 -24.49
C LEU A 14 -17.07 51.68 -23.05
N LEU A 15 -18.03 51.87 -22.14
CA LEU A 15 -17.80 51.83 -20.69
C LEU A 15 -17.57 50.36 -20.28
N SER A 16 -16.34 50.01 -19.97
CA SER A 16 -16.01 48.75 -19.32
C SER A 16 -16.28 48.86 -17.83
N LEU A 17 -17.36 48.24 -17.34
CA LEU A 17 -17.57 47.97 -15.92
C LEU A 17 -16.60 46.87 -15.48
N SER A 18 -15.59 47.22 -14.71
CA SER A 18 -14.72 46.29 -14.00
C SER A 18 -15.47 45.73 -12.79
N VAL A 19 -16.03 44.55 -12.92
CA VAL A 19 -16.53 43.77 -11.76
C VAL A 19 -15.31 43.15 -11.07
N THR A 20 -14.88 43.76 -9.96
CA THR A 20 -13.92 43.14 -9.03
C THR A 20 -14.62 42.02 -8.27
N GLY A 21 -14.67 40.83 -8.89
CA GLY A 21 -15.02 39.60 -8.19
C GLY A 21 -13.83 39.16 -7.34
N CYS A 22 -14.03 38.95 -6.03
CA CYS A 22 -13.10 38.23 -5.16
C CYS A 22 -12.91 36.82 -5.70
N GLY A 23 -11.94 36.64 -6.57
CA GLY A 23 -11.54 35.34 -7.06
C GLY A 23 -10.70 34.65 -5.98
N VAL A 24 -11.23 33.57 -5.45
CA VAL A 24 -10.39 32.58 -4.77
C VAL A 24 -9.23 32.27 -5.72
N LYS A 25 -8.00 32.59 -5.31
CA LYS A 25 -6.81 32.25 -6.07
C LYS A 25 -6.75 30.72 -6.16
N GLN A 26 -7.15 30.16 -7.28
CA GLN A 26 -6.79 28.79 -7.64
C GLN A 26 -5.26 28.71 -7.60
N VAL A 27 -4.76 27.85 -6.73
CA VAL A 27 -3.33 27.54 -6.69
C VAL A 27 -2.99 26.94 -8.05
N ALA A 28 -2.22 27.69 -8.84
CA ALA A 28 -1.76 27.19 -10.13
C ALA A 28 -0.86 25.98 -9.89
N MET A 29 -1.37 24.81 -10.25
CA MET A 29 -0.62 23.56 -10.17
C MET A 29 0.44 23.57 -11.28
N SER A 30 1.70 23.75 -10.89
CA SER A 30 2.86 23.80 -11.78
C SER A 30 3.36 22.41 -12.16
N GLY A 31 2.54 21.61 -12.84
CA GLY A 31 3.02 20.39 -13.49
C GLY A 31 3.79 20.75 -14.76
N GLN A 32 5.07 20.39 -14.86
CA GLN A 32 5.81 20.50 -16.12
C GLN A 32 5.47 19.29 -16.99
N GLY A 33 4.85 19.53 -18.15
CA GLY A 33 4.50 18.50 -19.12
C GLY A 33 3.06 18.60 -19.62
N GLU A 34 2.72 17.80 -20.63
CA GLU A 34 1.35 17.68 -21.12
C GLU A 34 0.48 16.94 -20.09
N SER A 35 -0.79 17.37 -19.97
CA SER A 35 -1.74 16.70 -19.09
C SER A 35 -2.12 15.33 -19.66
N TYR A 36 -2.23 14.34 -18.80
CA TYR A 36 -2.66 12.98 -19.16
C TYR A 36 -3.74 12.49 -18.21
N ALA A 37 -4.26 11.30 -18.46
CA ALA A 37 -5.26 10.69 -17.60
C ALA A 37 -4.90 9.25 -17.28
N VAL A 38 -5.24 8.83 -16.06
CA VAL A 38 -5.07 7.48 -15.54
C VAL A 38 -6.43 6.94 -15.13
N VAL A 39 -6.71 5.68 -15.40
CA VAL A 39 -7.86 4.98 -14.83
C VAL A 39 -7.39 4.34 -13.53
N ASP A 40 -8.01 4.70 -12.43
CA ASP A 40 -7.69 4.18 -11.11
C ASP A 40 -8.42 2.85 -10.82
N ALA A 41 -8.14 2.22 -9.67
CA ALA A 41 -8.73 0.94 -9.31
C ALA A 41 -10.26 0.98 -9.14
N THR A 42 -10.85 2.17 -8.96
CA THR A 42 -12.31 2.35 -8.92
C THR A 42 -12.95 2.49 -10.30
N GLY A 43 -12.13 2.48 -11.37
CA GLY A 43 -12.56 2.74 -12.74
C GLY A 43 -12.72 4.22 -13.08
N GLN A 44 -12.39 5.12 -12.17
CA GLN A 44 -12.43 6.56 -12.43
C GLN A 44 -11.27 7.02 -13.30
N LYS A 45 -11.56 7.87 -14.29
CA LYS A 45 -10.56 8.54 -15.11
C LYS A 45 -10.10 9.82 -14.43
N VAL A 46 -8.89 9.78 -13.83
CA VAL A 46 -8.29 10.91 -13.13
C VAL A 46 -7.38 11.67 -14.07
N LYS A 47 -7.62 12.99 -14.21
CA LYS A 47 -6.77 13.88 -15.00
C LYS A 47 -5.58 14.34 -14.15
N ILE A 48 -4.37 14.12 -14.64
CA ILE A 48 -3.11 14.58 -14.05
C ILE A 48 -2.61 15.77 -14.87
N PRO A 49 -2.49 16.97 -14.30
CA PRO A 49 -2.17 18.19 -15.04
C PRO A 49 -0.77 18.22 -15.66
N GLY A 50 0.13 17.39 -15.16
CA GLY A 50 1.51 17.24 -15.60
C GLY A 50 2.18 16.20 -14.71
N LYS A 51 3.47 15.90 -14.94
CA LYS A 51 4.21 14.91 -14.12
C LYS A 51 4.29 15.41 -12.67
N PRO A 52 3.75 14.65 -11.67
CA PRO A 52 3.73 15.09 -10.29
C PRO A 52 5.13 15.21 -9.69
N LYS A 53 5.30 16.21 -8.83
CA LYS A 53 6.55 16.46 -8.10
C LYS A 53 6.36 16.55 -6.58
N ARG A 54 5.12 16.57 -6.14
CA ARG A 54 4.74 16.73 -4.73
C ARG A 54 3.67 15.68 -4.40
N ILE A 55 4.10 14.45 -4.21
CA ILE A 55 3.23 13.30 -4.08
C ILE A 55 3.01 13.01 -2.59
N LEU A 56 1.78 12.69 -2.24
CA LEU A 56 1.40 12.27 -0.91
C LEU A 56 0.69 10.93 -0.97
N GLY A 57 1.29 9.89 -0.39
CA GLY A 57 0.64 8.62 -0.09
C GLY A 57 -0.12 8.70 1.22
N ASN A 58 -1.16 7.87 1.39
CA ASN A 58 -1.90 7.84 2.65
C ASN A 58 -1.70 6.56 3.45
N SER A 59 -0.71 5.74 3.09
CA SER A 59 -0.35 4.53 3.83
C SER A 59 1.06 4.06 3.50
N ALA A 60 1.69 3.32 4.41
CA ALA A 60 3.02 2.77 4.23
C ALA A 60 3.16 1.88 2.98
N SER A 61 2.15 1.08 2.66
CA SER A 61 2.16 0.26 1.44
C SER A 61 2.22 1.11 0.18
N ILE A 62 1.49 2.25 0.15
CA ILE A 62 1.50 3.19 -0.97
C ILE A 62 2.86 3.89 -1.06
N ASP A 63 3.41 4.37 0.05
CA ASP A 63 4.71 5.04 0.08
C ASP A 63 5.82 4.08 -0.39
N THR A 64 5.76 2.82 0.03
CA THR A 64 6.66 1.76 -0.46
C THR A 64 6.54 1.55 -1.97
N MET A 65 5.32 1.51 -2.53
CA MET A 65 5.11 1.36 -3.97
C MET A 65 5.55 2.62 -4.74
N LEU A 66 5.28 3.81 -4.22
CA LEU A 66 5.76 5.07 -4.80
C LEU A 66 7.29 5.11 -4.88
N LEU A 67 8.00 4.77 -3.80
CA LEU A 67 9.46 4.70 -3.78
C LEU A 67 10.04 3.51 -4.58
N GLY A 68 9.19 2.66 -5.11
CA GLY A 68 9.56 1.71 -6.17
C GLY A 68 9.74 2.36 -7.54
N VAL A 69 9.07 3.48 -7.79
CA VAL A 69 9.01 4.10 -9.13
C VAL A 69 9.47 5.56 -9.17
N VAL A 70 9.48 6.28 -8.04
CA VAL A 70 10.03 7.64 -7.93
C VAL A 70 11.03 7.72 -6.79
N THR A 71 11.89 8.75 -6.79
CA THR A 71 12.84 9.04 -5.72
C THR A 71 12.18 9.81 -4.58
N ALA A 72 12.75 9.78 -3.39
CA ALA A 72 12.16 10.34 -2.16
C ALA A 72 11.88 11.86 -2.23
N ASP A 73 12.62 12.59 -3.05
CA ASP A 73 12.42 14.04 -3.28
C ASP A 73 11.07 14.39 -3.94
N HIS A 74 10.37 13.40 -4.49
CA HIS A 74 9.00 13.56 -4.99
C HIS A 74 7.93 13.43 -3.89
N LEU A 75 8.25 12.85 -2.73
CA LEU A 75 7.30 12.68 -1.64
C LEU A 75 7.35 13.88 -0.68
N VAL A 76 6.18 14.39 -0.33
CA VAL A 76 6.05 15.51 0.62
C VAL A 76 5.69 15.07 2.03
N GLY A 77 5.35 13.81 2.23
CA GLY A 77 5.09 13.18 3.50
C GLY A 77 5.32 11.68 3.43
N ALA A 78 5.63 11.07 4.57
CA ALA A 78 5.72 9.63 4.75
C ALA A 78 5.11 9.24 6.10
N THR A 79 4.57 8.02 6.22
CA THR A 79 3.94 7.58 7.46
C THR A 79 4.95 7.33 8.58
N GLU A 80 4.51 7.36 9.84
CA GLU A 80 5.36 6.97 10.98
C GLU A 80 5.93 5.56 10.80
N ALA A 81 5.12 4.63 10.27
CA ALA A 81 5.53 3.25 10.03
C ALA A 81 6.66 3.15 9.01
N ASP A 82 6.71 4.05 8.02
CA ASP A 82 7.77 4.05 7.00
C ASP A 82 9.15 4.40 7.58
N ARG A 83 9.17 5.12 8.70
CA ARG A 83 10.40 5.58 9.35
C ARG A 83 11.02 4.57 10.30
N ASP A 84 10.31 3.49 10.61
CA ASP A 84 10.81 2.42 11.47
C ASP A 84 11.54 1.35 10.65
N PRO A 85 12.88 1.24 10.78
CA PRO A 85 13.66 0.25 10.05
C PRO A 85 13.35 -1.21 10.44
N ALA A 86 12.64 -1.42 11.56
CA ALA A 86 12.24 -2.76 11.98
C ALA A 86 11.09 -3.33 11.13
N ILE A 87 10.27 -2.46 10.53
CA ILE A 87 9.07 -2.86 9.78
C ILE A 87 9.02 -2.31 8.36
N SER A 88 9.95 -1.43 7.98
CA SER A 88 9.94 -0.75 6.68
C SER A 88 11.23 -0.95 5.90
N TYR A 89 11.09 -1.22 4.60
CA TYR A 89 12.21 -1.28 3.64
C TYR A 89 12.66 0.11 3.17
N ILE A 90 11.89 1.17 3.47
CA ILE A 90 12.11 2.53 2.98
C ILE A 90 12.50 3.51 4.10
N ALA A 91 12.81 3.02 5.30
CA ALA A 91 13.11 3.88 6.44
C ALA A 91 14.27 4.87 6.18
N GLU A 92 15.31 4.45 5.46
CA GLU A 92 16.42 5.32 5.08
C GLU A 92 15.97 6.41 4.10
N ASP A 93 15.13 6.05 3.10
CA ASP A 93 14.63 6.99 2.10
C ASP A 93 13.72 8.06 2.70
N THR A 94 13.02 7.73 3.79
CA THR A 94 12.04 8.63 4.39
C THR A 94 12.65 9.63 5.37
N LYS A 95 13.94 9.53 5.71
CA LYS A 95 14.61 10.40 6.67
C LYS A 95 14.51 11.89 6.31
N ASP A 96 14.68 12.21 5.04
CA ASP A 96 14.68 13.58 4.53
C ASP A 96 13.30 14.04 4.02
N ILE A 97 12.27 13.18 4.08
CA ILE A 97 10.90 13.57 3.73
C ILE A 97 10.34 14.47 4.84
N PRO A 98 9.90 15.70 4.51
CA PRO A 98 9.72 16.75 5.52
C PRO A 98 8.55 16.51 6.48
N MET A 99 7.48 15.81 6.04
CA MET A 99 6.29 15.60 6.85
C MET A 99 6.20 14.15 7.33
N THR A 100 5.88 13.97 8.61
CA THR A 100 5.47 12.68 9.15
C THR A 100 3.95 12.61 9.23
N ILE A 101 3.38 11.57 8.63
CA ILE A 101 1.95 11.28 8.67
C ILE A 101 1.70 10.35 9.86
N PRO A 102 0.90 10.74 10.84
CA PRO A 102 0.63 9.91 12.00
C PRO A 102 -0.19 8.67 11.64
N LEU A 103 -0.13 7.64 12.47
CA LEU A 103 -0.92 6.40 12.28
C LEU A 103 -2.44 6.66 12.27
N SER A 104 -2.89 7.78 12.83
CA SER A 104 -4.30 8.20 12.75
C SER A 104 -4.75 8.64 11.36
N GLY A 105 -3.82 8.77 10.41
CA GLY A 105 -4.08 9.10 9.02
C GLY A 105 -3.87 10.57 8.65
N LEU A 106 -4.23 10.91 7.42
CA LEU A 106 -4.09 12.24 6.83
C LEU A 106 -5.26 13.15 7.21
N SER A 107 -4.99 14.21 7.99
CA SER A 107 -5.95 15.28 8.22
C SER A 107 -5.96 16.30 7.07
N MET A 108 -7.06 17.08 6.94
CA MET A 108 -7.14 18.19 5.98
C MET A 108 -6.00 19.22 6.20
N GLU A 109 -5.63 19.45 7.45
CA GLU A 109 -4.56 20.37 7.81
C GLU A 109 -3.21 19.90 7.25
N LEU A 110 -2.87 18.63 7.44
CA LEU A 110 -1.65 18.03 6.90
C LEU A 110 -1.61 18.09 5.38
N VAL A 111 -2.70 17.75 4.69
CA VAL A 111 -2.78 17.83 3.22
C VAL A 111 -2.61 19.28 2.74
N THR A 112 -3.25 20.25 3.41
CA THR A 112 -3.13 21.67 3.07
C THR A 112 -1.71 22.19 3.29
N GLN A 113 -1.06 21.75 4.35
CA GLN A 113 0.34 22.11 4.66
C GLN A 113 1.30 21.48 3.62
N ALA A 114 1.10 20.23 3.28
CA ALA A 114 1.93 19.51 2.33
C ALA A 114 1.83 20.06 0.91
N ARG A 115 0.69 20.65 0.53
CA ARG A 115 0.39 21.15 -0.84
C ARG A 115 0.80 20.14 -1.92
N PRO A 116 0.28 18.91 -1.89
CA PRO A 116 0.59 17.93 -2.89
C PRO A 116 -0.02 18.30 -4.24
N ASP A 117 0.59 17.86 -5.34
CA ASP A 117 0.05 17.92 -6.69
C ASP A 117 -0.55 16.57 -7.15
N LEU A 118 -0.38 15.53 -6.32
CA LEU A 118 -1.03 14.24 -6.43
C LEU A 118 -1.21 13.63 -5.03
N VAL A 119 -2.40 13.08 -4.76
CA VAL A 119 -2.63 12.16 -3.64
C VAL A 119 -2.87 10.76 -4.20
N VAL A 120 -2.18 9.77 -3.63
CA VAL A 120 -2.45 8.35 -3.87
C VAL A 120 -3.08 7.78 -2.61
N ALA A 121 -4.25 7.18 -2.75
CA ALA A 121 -5.03 6.59 -1.66
C ALA A 121 -5.47 5.17 -2.02
N SER A 122 -5.97 4.41 -1.06
CA SER A 122 -6.49 3.07 -1.32
C SER A 122 -8.01 2.99 -1.21
N THR A 123 -8.58 1.89 -1.71
CA THR A 123 -10.02 1.58 -1.54
C THR A 123 -10.44 1.39 -0.08
N TYR A 124 -9.49 1.28 0.87
CA TYR A 124 -9.77 1.29 2.31
C TYR A 124 -9.96 2.69 2.88
N THR A 125 -9.60 3.75 2.13
CA THR A 125 -9.78 5.13 2.55
C THR A 125 -11.26 5.49 2.57
N LYS A 126 -11.72 6.13 3.63
CA LYS A 126 -13.12 6.55 3.75
C LYS A 126 -13.51 7.50 2.62
N GLY A 127 -14.71 7.33 2.09
CA GLY A 127 -15.22 8.17 0.99
C GLY A 127 -15.24 9.66 1.31
N GLU A 128 -15.45 10.01 2.58
CA GLU A 128 -15.39 11.40 3.07
C GLU A 128 -13.99 12.00 2.93
N GLU A 129 -12.95 11.23 3.25
CA GLU A 129 -11.55 11.64 3.11
C GLU A 129 -11.17 11.83 1.63
N LEU A 130 -11.56 10.89 0.76
CA LEU A 130 -11.34 11.02 -0.69
C LEU A 130 -12.06 12.26 -1.26
N THR A 131 -13.27 12.55 -0.78
CA THR A 131 -14.05 13.73 -1.16
C THR A 131 -13.35 15.01 -0.69
N MET A 132 -12.83 15.01 0.52
CA MET A 132 -12.07 16.12 1.09
C MET A 132 -10.85 16.48 0.21
N TYR A 133 -10.04 15.47 -0.17
CA TYR A 133 -8.86 15.71 -1.03
C TYR A 133 -9.25 16.27 -2.40
N ARG A 134 -10.32 15.73 -3.01
CA ARG A 134 -10.83 16.21 -4.31
C ARG A 134 -11.36 17.64 -4.24
N ASN A 135 -11.99 18.04 -3.14
CA ASN A 135 -12.51 19.40 -2.92
C ASN A 135 -11.38 20.45 -2.79
N LEU A 136 -10.16 20.02 -2.44
CA LEU A 136 -8.97 20.88 -2.49
C LEU A 136 -8.44 21.08 -3.93
N GLY A 137 -9.06 20.47 -4.92
CA GLY A 137 -8.64 20.54 -6.32
C GLY A 137 -7.44 19.68 -6.66
N ILE A 138 -7.05 18.74 -5.77
CA ILE A 138 -5.92 17.86 -5.94
C ILE A 138 -6.37 16.60 -6.70
N PRO A 139 -5.64 16.14 -7.72
CA PRO A 139 -5.86 14.83 -8.32
C PRO A 139 -5.69 13.73 -7.26
N VAL A 140 -6.69 12.83 -7.18
CA VAL A 140 -6.67 11.68 -6.26
C VAL A 140 -6.76 10.41 -7.08
N VAL A 141 -5.70 9.61 -7.07
CA VAL A 141 -5.66 8.28 -7.68
C VAL A 141 -5.86 7.24 -6.60
N VAL A 142 -6.86 6.40 -6.78
CA VAL A 142 -7.19 5.33 -5.83
C VAL A 142 -6.66 4.01 -6.36
N ILE A 143 -5.86 3.31 -5.54
CA ILE A 143 -5.42 1.94 -5.79
C ILE A 143 -6.27 0.95 -4.99
N ASP A 144 -6.15 -0.34 -5.26
CA ASP A 144 -6.76 -1.34 -4.41
C ASP A 144 -6.09 -1.38 -3.01
N GLY A 145 -6.79 -1.94 -2.01
CA GLY A 145 -6.11 -2.46 -0.84
C GLY A 145 -5.77 -3.92 -1.17
N PRO A 146 -4.52 -4.24 -1.55
CA PRO A 146 -4.25 -5.49 -2.24
C PRO A 146 -4.48 -6.71 -1.33
N ARG A 147 -5.10 -7.74 -1.92
CA ARG A 147 -5.37 -9.04 -1.29
C ARG A 147 -4.70 -10.17 -2.05
N SER A 148 -4.02 -9.85 -3.14
CA SER A 148 -3.25 -10.79 -3.95
C SER A 148 -2.01 -10.14 -4.53
N ILE A 149 -1.02 -10.94 -4.88
CA ILE A 149 0.20 -10.50 -5.56
C ILE A 149 -0.14 -9.85 -6.91
N GLN A 150 -1.17 -10.34 -7.60
CA GLN A 150 -1.61 -9.73 -8.87
C GLN A 150 -2.14 -8.31 -8.66
N GLN A 151 -2.95 -8.09 -7.61
CA GLN A 151 -3.41 -6.73 -7.28
C GLN A 151 -2.26 -5.79 -6.93
N VAL A 152 -1.23 -6.25 -6.20
CA VAL A 152 -0.01 -5.45 -5.97
C VAL A 152 0.62 -5.01 -7.28
N LYS A 153 0.76 -5.91 -8.27
CA LYS A 153 1.32 -5.56 -9.58
C LYS A 153 0.44 -4.55 -10.33
N ASP A 154 -0.87 -4.69 -10.23
CA ASP A 154 -1.82 -3.77 -10.88
C ASP A 154 -1.78 -2.39 -10.22
N ASP A 155 -1.66 -2.33 -8.89
CA ASP A 155 -1.47 -1.08 -8.14
C ASP A 155 -0.16 -0.39 -8.50
N VAL A 156 0.95 -1.14 -8.62
CA VAL A 156 2.24 -0.61 -9.10
C VAL A 156 2.08 0.00 -10.50
N ARG A 157 1.31 -0.62 -11.41
CA ARG A 157 1.03 -0.06 -12.74
C ARG A 157 0.22 1.24 -12.66
N ILE A 158 -0.81 1.28 -11.84
CA ILE A 158 -1.64 2.48 -11.65
C ILE A 158 -0.78 3.62 -11.09
N ILE A 159 0.00 3.36 -10.04
CA ILE A 159 0.91 4.34 -9.43
C ILE A 159 1.93 4.83 -10.48
N ALA A 160 2.62 3.93 -11.16
CA ALA A 160 3.62 4.27 -12.17
C ALA A 160 3.02 5.09 -13.33
N ALA A 161 1.79 4.79 -13.74
CA ALA A 161 1.07 5.60 -14.73
C ALA A 161 0.72 6.99 -14.18
N ALA A 162 0.31 7.08 -12.90
CA ALA A 162 -0.06 8.34 -12.26
C ALA A 162 1.13 9.28 -12.08
N VAL A 163 2.32 8.74 -11.82
CA VAL A 163 3.55 9.54 -11.68
C VAL A 163 4.35 9.69 -12.99
N GLY A 164 3.86 9.12 -14.11
CA GLY A 164 4.50 9.23 -15.42
C GLY A 164 5.76 8.36 -15.58
N GLU A 165 5.87 7.27 -14.81
CA GLU A 165 7.03 6.35 -14.75
C GLU A 165 6.67 4.90 -15.13
N LYS A 166 5.87 4.71 -16.17
CA LYS A 166 5.34 3.38 -16.56
C LYS A 166 6.42 2.32 -16.73
N GLU A 167 7.54 2.68 -17.34
CA GLU A 167 8.65 1.74 -17.56
C GLU A 167 9.25 1.27 -16.23
N ARG A 168 9.42 2.17 -15.27
CA ARG A 168 9.89 1.81 -13.91
C ARG A 168 8.91 0.88 -13.21
N GLY A 169 7.60 1.10 -13.37
CA GLY A 169 6.59 0.18 -12.87
C GLY A 169 6.74 -1.23 -13.42
N GLU A 170 6.94 -1.37 -14.72
CA GLU A 170 7.16 -2.70 -15.34
C GLU A 170 8.50 -3.32 -14.92
N ASN A 171 9.54 -2.50 -14.61
CA ASN A 171 10.80 -3.01 -14.05
C ASN A 171 10.59 -3.61 -12.66
N VAL A 172 9.84 -2.91 -11.79
CA VAL A 172 9.45 -3.43 -10.46
C VAL A 172 8.74 -4.78 -10.60
N ILE A 173 7.76 -4.86 -11.50
CA ILE A 173 6.99 -6.09 -11.73
C ILE A 173 7.85 -7.22 -12.26
N ARG A 174 8.78 -6.95 -13.18
CA ARG A 174 9.73 -7.96 -13.66
C ARG A 174 10.61 -8.51 -12.54
N GLU A 175 11.05 -7.66 -11.61
CA GLU A 175 11.81 -8.13 -10.44
C GLU A 175 10.93 -8.97 -9.50
N MET A 176 9.68 -8.56 -9.25
CA MET A 176 8.73 -9.39 -8.50
C MET A 176 8.57 -10.76 -9.16
N ASP A 177 8.38 -10.80 -10.48
CA ASP A 177 8.20 -12.05 -11.23
C ASP A 177 9.43 -12.95 -11.16
N ARG A 178 10.62 -12.36 -11.23
CA ARG A 178 11.89 -13.09 -11.06
C ARG A 178 11.98 -13.74 -9.69
N GLN A 179 11.67 -12.99 -8.62
CA GLN A 179 11.69 -13.49 -7.25
C GLN A 179 10.65 -14.60 -7.02
N LEU A 180 9.45 -14.42 -7.57
CA LEU A 180 8.38 -15.44 -7.48
C LEU A 180 8.72 -16.69 -8.26
N LYS A 181 9.38 -16.55 -9.42
CA LYS A 181 9.86 -17.71 -10.18
C LYS A 181 10.89 -18.51 -9.39
N GLU A 182 11.80 -17.85 -8.69
CA GLU A 182 12.75 -18.53 -7.80
C GLU A 182 12.04 -19.35 -6.72
N VAL A 183 10.96 -18.79 -6.14
CA VAL A 183 10.10 -19.52 -5.19
C VAL A 183 9.46 -20.74 -5.86
N ASP A 184 8.90 -20.58 -7.08
CA ASP A 184 8.28 -21.68 -7.83
C ASP A 184 9.26 -22.78 -8.16
N ASP A 185 10.46 -22.42 -8.62
CA ASP A 185 11.52 -23.37 -8.97
C ASP A 185 11.98 -24.15 -7.73
N THR A 186 12.10 -23.48 -6.57
CA THR A 186 12.56 -24.10 -5.32
C THR A 186 11.48 -24.99 -4.69
N LEU A 187 10.24 -24.53 -4.67
CA LEU A 187 9.14 -25.23 -4.00
C LEU A 187 8.37 -26.17 -4.91
N GLY A 188 8.44 -25.95 -6.24
CA GLY A 188 7.63 -26.66 -7.23
C GLY A 188 7.79 -28.19 -7.23
N ALA A 189 9.00 -28.66 -6.96
CA ALA A 189 9.34 -30.09 -6.90
C ALA A 189 8.96 -30.78 -5.59
N ARG A 190 8.54 -30.02 -4.55
CA ARG A 190 8.22 -30.59 -3.23
C ARG A 190 6.92 -31.40 -3.27
N THR A 191 6.98 -32.58 -2.74
CA THR A 191 5.83 -33.50 -2.59
C THR A 191 5.41 -33.70 -1.14
N ASP A 192 6.11 -33.03 -0.21
CA ASP A 192 5.84 -33.13 1.23
C ASP A 192 4.42 -32.61 1.55
N LYS A 193 3.87 -33.11 2.65
CA LYS A 193 2.64 -32.51 3.23
C LYS A 193 2.89 -31.04 3.52
N LYS A 194 1.97 -30.19 3.07
CA LYS A 194 2.01 -28.76 3.36
C LYS A 194 1.75 -28.54 4.86
N PRO A 195 2.62 -27.82 5.59
CA PRO A 195 2.32 -27.44 6.97
C PRO A 195 1.08 -26.57 7.07
N VAL A 196 0.23 -26.83 8.04
CA VAL A 196 -0.93 -26.02 8.37
C VAL A 196 -0.50 -24.97 9.40
N VAL A 197 -0.70 -23.69 9.06
CA VAL A 197 -0.19 -22.54 9.82
C VAL A 197 -1.36 -21.71 10.36
N TYR A 198 -1.27 -21.32 11.62
CA TYR A 198 -2.12 -20.30 12.21
C TYR A 198 -1.30 -19.06 12.56
N LEU A 199 -1.80 -17.85 12.15
CA LEU A 199 -1.19 -16.57 12.49
C LEU A 199 -1.70 -16.07 13.84
N VAL A 200 -0.79 -15.88 14.79
CA VAL A 200 -1.06 -15.19 16.06
C VAL A 200 -0.70 -13.72 15.92
N SER A 201 -1.71 -12.87 15.78
CA SER A 201 -1.59 -11.43 15.60
C SER A 201 -2.69 -10.70 16.37
N GLN A 202 -2.39 -9.49 16.87
CA GLN A 202 -3.39 -8.62 17.48
C GLN A 202 -4.50 -8.22 16.50
N MET A 203 -4.25 -8.24 15.21
CA MET A 203 -5.28 -8.08 14.18
C MET A 203 -6.13 -9.35 14.07
N THR A 204 -6.90 -9.65 15.11
CA THR A 204 -7.63 -10.91 15.31
C THR A 204 -8.63 -11.29 14.22
N ARG A 205 -8.94 -10.37 13.31
CA ARG A 205 -9.81 -10.60 12.15
C ARG A 205 -9.05 -10.67 10.82
N TYR A 206 -7.72 -10.61 10.87
CA TYR A 206 -6.85 -10.68 9.71
C TYR A 206 -6.22 -12.07 9.57
N GLY A 207 -5.85 -12.42 8.35
CA GLY A 207 -5.06 -13.61 8.04
C GLY A 207 -5.86 -14.79 7.45
N GLY A 208 -7.19 -14.69 7.36
CA GLY A 208 -8.02 -15.71 6.71
C GLY A 208 -8.08 -15.60 5.18
N PRO A 209 -8.79 -16.53 4.51
CA PRO A 209 -9.05 -16.49 3.06
C PRO A 209 -9.56 -15.12 2.60
N GLY A 210 -8.95 -14.57 1.56
CA GLY A 210 -9.22 -13.22 1.07
C GLY A 210 -8.38 -12.11 1.70
N SER A 211 -7.38 -12.46 2.53
CA SER A 211 -6.31 -11.54 2.96
C SER A 211 -5.04 -11.71 2.14
N MET A 212 -4.19 -10.68 2.14
CA MET A 212 -2.86 -10.77 1.54
C MET A 212 -2.00 -11.85 2.23
N PHE A 213 -2.10 -11.99 3.56
CA PHE A 213 -1.39 -13.06 4.30
C PHE A 213 -1.75 -14.45 3.77
N HIS A 214 -3.05 -14.74 3.55
CA HIS A 214 -3.47 -16.03 3.00
C HIS A 214 -2.88 -16.28 1.61
N GLU A 215 -2.84 -15.28 0.75
CA GLU A 215 -2.22 -15.34 -0.58
C GLU A 215 -0.73 -15.69 -0.47
N LEU A 216 0.02 -14.97 0.37
CA LEU A 216 1.45 -15.17 0.57
C LEU A 216 1.75 -16.57 1.15
N LEU A 217 0.96 -16.98 2.15
CA LEU A 217 1.05 -18.30 2.76
C LEU A 217 0.83 -19.42 1.73
N THR A 218 -0.21 -19.29 0.92
CA THR A 218 -0.54 -20.24 -0.14
C THR A 218 0.56 -20.30 -1.20
N ARG A 219 1.13 -19.14 -1.55
CA ARG A 219 2.24 -19.03 -2.48
C ARG A 219 3.53 -19.68 -1.93
N ALA A 220 3.73 -19.61 -0.61
CA ALA A 220 4.80 -20.32 0.08
C ALA A 220 4.53 -21.84 0.24
N ARG A 221 3.44 -22.36 -0.37
CA ARG A 221 2.98 -23.76 -0.27
C ARG A 221 2.64 -24.21 1.16
N LEU A 222 2.15 -23.31 1.97
CA LEU A 222 1.62 -23.58 3.30
C LEU A 222 0.07 -23.56 3.27
N GLU A 223 -0.56 -24.23 4.22
CA GLU A 223 -2.02 -24.24 4.37
C GLU A 223 -2.47 -23.33 5.50
N ASN A 224 -3.55 -22.63 5.29
CA ASN A 224 -4.10 -21.69 6.28
C ASN A 224 -5.06 -22.40 7.23
N ALA A 225 -4.75 -22.39 8.54
CA ALA A 225 -5.59 -23.01 9.55
C ALA A 225 -7.00 -22.39 9.61
N ILE A 226 -7.14 -21.09 9.34
CA ILE A 226 -8.45 -20.42 9.31
C ILE A 226 -9.30 -20.97 8.16
N GLU A 227 -8.72 -21.17 6.98
CA GLU A 227 -9.40 -21.79 5.84
C GLU A 227 -9.83 -23.22 6.17
N LYS A 228 -8.89 -24.02 6.70
CA LYS A 228 -9.17 -25.40 7.11
C LYS A 228 -10.28 -25.51 8.14
N ALA A 229 -10.43 -24.52 9.00
CA ALA A 229 -11.52 -24.42 9.98
C ALA A 229 -12.86 -23.94 9.37
N GLY A 230 -12.87 -23.54 8.09
CA GLY A 230 -14.03 -22.96 7.42
C GLY A 230 -14.27 -21.48 7.74
N GLY A 231 -13.25 -20.77 8.24
CA GLY A 231 -13.29 -19.34 8.50
C GLY A 231 -12.88 -18.50 7.29
N ALA A 232 -13.08 -17.18 7.39
CA ALA A 232 -12.73 -16.21 6.37
C ALA A 232 -12.06 -14.97 6.99
N ASN A 233 -11.41 -14.16 6.15
CA ASN A 233 -10.88 -12.87 6.58
C ASN A 233 -12.02 -11.95 7.05
N GLY A 234 -11.78 -11.15 8.09
CA GLY A 234 -12.76 -10.28 8.71
C GLY A 234 -13.60 -10.94 9.81
N GLN A 235 -13.51 -12.25 10.01
CA GLN A 235 -14.17 -12.98 11.08
C GLN A 235 -13.27 -13.09 12.32
N ALA A 236 -13.84 -12.93 13.51
CA ALA A 236 -13.11 -13.26 14.74
C ALA A 236 -12.99 -14.79 14.86
N ILE A 237 -11.78 -15.26 15.11
CA ILE A 237 -11.48 -16.68 15.24
C ILE A 237 -11.39 -17.03 16.73
N SER A 238 -12.20 -18.01 17.18
CA SER A 238 -12.10 -18.47 18.57
C SER A 238 -10.99 -19.50 18.76
N PRO A 239 -10.43 -19.63 19.98
CA PRO A 239 -9.44 -20.66 20.29
C PRO A 239 -9.92 -22.07 19.96
N GLU A 240 -11.22 -22.37 20.17
CA GLU A 240 -11.80 -23.68 19.87
C GLU A 240 -11.78 -24.01 18.39
N LEU A 241 -12.00 -22.98 17.53
CA LEU A 241 -11.93 -23.15 16.09
C LEU A 241 -10.50 -23.43 15.63
N ILE A 242 -9.52 -22.79 16.26
CA ILE A 242 -8.08 -23.02 15.99
C ILE A 242 -7.69 -24.45 16.40
N VAL A 243 -8.10 -24.87 17.58
CA VAL A 243 -7.88 -26.25 18.06
C VAL A 243 -8.49 -27.28 17.09
N LYS A 244 -9.72 -27.00 16.58
CA LYS A 244 -10.37 -27.86 15.57
C LYS A 244 -9.59 -27.90 14.24
N ALA A 245 -8.97 -26.80 13.84
CA ALA A 245 -8.16 -26.75 12.63
C ALA A 245 -6.89 -27.60 12.72
N ASP A 246 -6.44 -27.88 13.95
CA ASP A 246 -5.21 -28.64 14.27
C ASP A 246 -4.02 -28.19 13.44
N PRO A 247 -3.54 -26.93 13.62
CA PRO A 247 -2.39 -26.45 12.89
C PRO A 247 -1.11 -27.24 13.25
N ASP A 248 -0.18 -27.32 12.30
CA ASP A 248 1.13 -27.92 12.50
C ASP A 248 2.09 -26.94 13.19
N MET A 249 1.90 -25.62 13.02
CA MET A 249 2.74 -24.56 13.58
C MET A 249 1.99 -23.23 13.77
N LEU A 250 2.53 -22.39 14.64
CA LEU A 250 2.07 -21.02 14.88
C LEU A 250 3.06 -20.03 14.29
N PHE A 251 2.62 -19.17 13.39
CA PHE A 251 3.36 -17.96 13.05
C PHE A 251 3.01 -16.88 14.06
N VAL A 252 4.02 -16.31 14.68
CA VAL A 252 3.85 -15.34 15.75
C VAL A 252 4.51 -14.04 15.32
N SER A 253 3.73 -12.95 15.29
CA SER A 253 4.22 -11.62 15.05
C SER A 253 5.35 -11.28 16.00
N THR A 254 6.49 -10.82 15.46
CA THR A 254 7.64 -10.42 16.29
C THR A 254 7.46 -9.06 16.92
N ASP A 255 6.40 -8.35 16.59
CA ASP A 255 6.14 -6.94 16.90
C ASP A 255 7.24 -6.29 17.75
N ARG A 256 8.13 -5.57 17.09
CA ARG A 256 9.22 -4.84 17.73
C ARG A 256 8.82 -3.43 18.11
N THR A 257 7.64 -2.99 17.67
CA THR A 257 7.08 -1.72 18.09
C THR A 257 6.60 -1.90 19.53
N SER A 258 7.38 -1.41 20.45
CA SER A 258 7.12 -1.21 21.88
C SER A 258 5.76 -1.73 22.40
N ASP A 259 5.71 -2.21 23.62
CA ASP A 259 4.52 -2.57 24.45
C ASP A 259 3.32 -1.59 24.40
N THR A 260 3.46 -0.46 23.71
CA THR A 260 2.40 0.54 23.57
C THR A 260 1.20 0.09 22.75
N THR A 261 1.36 -0.91 21.86
CA THR A 261 0.27 -1.42 21.01
C THR A 261 -0.50 -2.58 21.65
N GLY A 262 0.05 -3.21 22.69
CA GLY A 262 -0.54 -4.40 23.33
C GLY A 262 -0.39 -5.71 22.52
N ALA A 263 0.39 -5.69 21.43
CA ALA A 263 0.58 -6.87 20.57
C ALA A 263 1.34 -7.99 21.31
N GLY A 264 2.39 -7.62 22.05
CA GLY A 264 3.12 -8.57 22.89
C GLY A 264 2.20 -9.23 23.93
N LYS A 265 1.38 -8.43 24.61
CA LYS A 265 0.41 -8.94 25.57
C LYS A 265 -0.62 -9.87 24.93
N TYR A 266 -1.16 -9.51 23.76
CA TYR A 266 -2.10 -10.37 23.03
C TYR A 266 -1.48 -11.72 22.70
N ARG A 267 -0.25 -11.72 22.19
CA ARG A 267 0.51 -12.93 21.88
C ARG A 267 0.68 -13.82 23.11
N ASP A 268 1.15 -13.23 24.21
CA ASP A 268 1.43 -13.96 25.46
C ASP A 268 0.15 -14.51 26.08
N ASP A 269 -0.93 -13.75 26.12
CA ASP A 269 -2.24 -14.19 26.58
C ASP A 269 -2.80 -15.33 25.69
N PHE A 270 -2.61 -15.24 24.36
CA PHE A 270 -3.04 -16.29 23.44
C PHE A 270 -2.27 -17.59 23.68
N LEU A 271 -0.95 -17.54 23.80
CA LEU A 271 -0.11 -18.71 24.02
C LEU A 271 -0.32 -19.32 25.42
N ALA A 272 -0.67 -18.51 26.41
CA ALA A 272 -0.99 -18.96 27.77
C ALA A 272 -2.38 -19.62 27.89
N ASN A 273 -3.25 -19.52 26.86
CA ASN A 273 -4.54 -20.18 26.88
C ASN A 273 -4.36 -21.69 26.99
N PRO A 274 -4.97 -22.39 27.99
CA PRO A 274 -4.75 -23.82 28.21
C PRO A 274 -5.08 -24.71 27.01
N ALA A 275 -6.08 -24.35 26.22
CA ALA A 275 -6.46 -25.08 25.01
C ALA A 275 -5.37 -24.95 23.93
N VAL A 276 -4.80 -23.75 23.77
CA VAL A 276 -3.70 -23.47 22.82
C VAL A 276 -2.42 -24.15 23.28
N ALA A 277 -2.07 -24.04 24.56
CA ALA A 277 -0.83 -24.61 25.12
C ALA A 277 -0.74 -26.13 24.97
N GLN A 278 -1.87 -26.82 24.86
CA GLN A 278 -1.95 -28.28 24.66
C GLN A 278 -1.90 -28.67 23.17
N MET A 279 -1.95 -27.71 22.23
CA MET A 279 -1.89 -28.00 20.80
C MET A 279 -0.47 -28.42 20.40
N ARG A 280 -0.37 -29.34 19.44
CA ARG A 280 0.90 -29.70 18.81
C ARG A 280 1.64 -28.47 18.25
N ALA A 281 0.91 -27.55 17.64
CA ALA A 281 1.45 -26.32 17.08
C ALA A 281 2.13 -25.41 18.13
N ALA A 282 1.75 -25.48 19.41
CA ALA A 282 2.40 -24.73 20.48
C ALA A 282 3.87 -25.16 20.74
N GLN A 283 4.28 -26.33 20.23
CA GLN A 283 5.67 -26.80 20.25
C GLN A 283 6.45 -26.35 18.99
N HIS A 284 5.77 -25.74 18.02
CA HIS A 284 6.33 -25.30 16.73
C HIS A 284 5.95 -23.83 16.47
N ILE A 285 6.53 -22.93 17.26
CA ILE A 285 6.35 -21.50 17.15
C ILE A 285 7.44 -20.94 16.25
N ALA A 286 7.04 -20.32 15.14
CA ALA A 286 7.91 -19.59 14.23
C ALA A 286 7.66 -18.09 14.36
N PRO A 287 8.61 -17.31 14.87
CA PRO A 287 8.53 -15.87 14.84
C PRO A 287 8.62 -15.38 13.38
N ILE A 288 7.67 -14.52 12.98
CA ILE A 288 7.62 -13.90 11.66
C ILE A 288 7.62 -12.39 11.84
N ASP A 289 8.48 -11.71 11.14
CA ASP A 289 8.58 -10.26 11.15
C ASP A 289 7.29 -9.61 10.58
N ASP A 290 6.83 -8.54 11.21
CA ASP A 290 5.60 -7.85 10.83
C ASP A 290 5.65 -7.28 9.41
N ARG A 291 6.84 -6.92 8.90
CA ARG A 291 7.00 -6.51 7.50
C ARG A 291 6.65 -7.61 6.50
N TYR A 292 6.68 -8.90 6.92
CA TYR A 292 6.23 -10.02 6.09
C TYR A 292 4.75 -10.33 6.27
N ILE A 293 4.23 -10.19 7.50
CA ILE A 293 2.82 -10.46 7.81
C ILE A 293 1.91 -9.48 7.06
N TYR A 294 2.29 -8.18 7.05
CA TYR A 294 1.49 -7.10 6.48
C TYR A 294 2.03 -6.59 5.14
N ALA A 295 2.76 -7.43 4.41
CA ALA A 295 3.43 -7.09 3.16
C ALA A 295 2.44 -6.86 2.01
N ALA A 296 1.91 -5.66 1.90
CA ALA A 296 0.96 -5.26 0.85
C ALA A 296 1.59 -4.32 -0.20
N SER A 297 2.84 -4.59 -0.60
CA SER A 297 3.60 -3.85 -1.61
C SER A 297 4.45 -4.81 -2.46
N GLN A 298 5.25 -4.28 -3.39
CA GLN A 298 6.14 -5.08 -4.24
C GLN A 298 7.12 -5.97 -3.46
N ASN A 299 7.43 -5.60 -2.21
CA ASN A 299 8.32 -6.40 -1.35
C ASN A 299 7.65 -7.66 -0.76
N CYS A 300 6.37 -7.89 -1.06
CA CYS A 300 5.63 -9.08 -0.63
C CYS A 300 6.29 -10.40 -1.07
N VAL A 301 7.12 -10.38 -2.09
CA VAL A 301 7.88 -11.54 -2.56
C VAL A 301 8.87 -12.07 -1.50
N TYR A 302 9.42 -11.19 -0.67
CA TYR A 302 10.27 -11.59 0.47
C TYR A 302 9.45 -12.26 1.56
N ALA A 303 8.21 -11.81 1.78
CA ALA A 303 7.31 -12.46 2.72
C ALA A 303 7.00 -13.92 2.32
N VAL A 304 6.82 -14.19 1.01
CA VAL A 304 6.65 -15.56 0.51
C VAL A 304 7.87 -16.42 0.85
N LYS A 305 9.09 -15.90 0.62
CA LYS A 305 10.34 -16.60 0.93
C LYS A 305 10.51 -16.83 2.44
N ALA A 306 10.24 -15.80 3.26
CA ALA A 306 10.32 -15.90 4.72
C ALA A 306 9.34 -16.93 5.29
N MET A 307 8.10 -16.93 4.80
CA MET A 307 7.10 -17.94 5.19
C MET A 307 7.51 -19.36 4.75
N ALA A 308 8.08 -19.51 3.55
CA ALA A 308 8.61 -20.80 3.10
C ALA A 308 9.77 -21.27 3.97
N ASN A 309 10.69 -20.39 4.34
CA ASN A 309 11.78 -20.71 5.28
C ASN A 309 11.24 -21.17 6.62
N ALA A 310 10.25 -20.44 7.18
CA ALA A 310 9.63 -20.81 8.44
C ALA A 310 8.92 -22.18 8.39
N GLY A 311 8.34 -22.53 7.26
CA GLY A 311 7.63 -23.81 7.08
C GLY A 311 8.50 -25.01 6.71
N TYR A 312 9.64 -24.78 6.04
CA TYR A 312 10.43 -25.85 5.43
C TYR A 312 11.93 -25.81 5.74
N GLY A 313 12.39 -24.84 6.55
CA GLY A 313 13.81 -24.60 6.80
C GLY A 313 14.42 -23.59 5.82
N ASP A 314 15.68 -23.26 6.00
CA ASP A 314 16.39 -22.20 5.27
C ASP A 314 16.58 -22.54 3.78
N LEU A 315 15.57 -22.23 2.97
CA LEU A 315 15.55 -22.46 1.54
C LEU A 315 16.01 -21.23 0.73
N PHE A 316 15.80 -20.02 1.30
CA PHE A 316 16.09 -18.76 0.65
C PHE A 316 16.98 -17.91 1.55
N ASP A 317 17.99 -17.30 0.96
CA ASP A 317 18.79 -16.26 1.63
C ASP A 317 18.02 -14.95 1.60
N LEU A 318 17.80 -14.37 2.78
CA LEU A 318 17.09 -13.10 2.97
C LEU A 318 18.03 -11.99 3.49
N SER A 319 19.34 -12.24 3.52
CA SER A 319 20.33 -11.28 4.03
C SER A 319 20.47 -10.02 3.16
N ASP A 320 20.17 -10.13 1.86
CA ASP A 320 20.28 -9.06 0.87
C ASP A 320 18.93 -8.40 0.53
N GLU A 321 17.92 -8.57 1.38
CA GLU A 321 16.62 -7.94 1.18
C GLU A 321 16.72 -6.42 1.13
N LYS A 322 16.12 -5.85 0.11
CA LYS A 322 16.04 -4.40 -0.06
C LYS A 322 14.78 -3.99 -0.80
N GLN A 323 14.45 -2.72 -0.69
CA GLN A 323 13.38 -2.11 -1.47
C GLN A 323 13.52 -2.45 -2.96
N ILE A 324 12.50 -3.07 -3.55
CA ILE A 324 12.46 -3.33 -4.99
C ILE A 324 12.15 -2.02 -5.72
N ARG A 325 13.01 -1.65 -6.67
CA ARG A 325 12.94 -0.41 -7.43
C ARG A 325 13.00 -0.67 -8.92
N GLY A 326 12.38 0.21 -9.68
CA GLY A 326 12.38 0.16 -11.15
C GLY A 326 13.44 1.04 -11.82
N TYR A 327 14.33 1.66 -11.03
CA TYR A 327 15.37 2.60 -11.49
C TYR A 327 16.71 2.31 -10.87
#